data_1faa82a2b7fb9a91ce228b9fa14222de
#
_entry.id   1faa82a2b7fb9a91ce228b9fa14222de
#
_cell.length_a   1.000
_cell.length_b   1.000
_cell.length_c   1.000
_cell.angle_alpha   90.00
_cell.angle_beta   90.00
_cell.angle_gamma   90.00
#
_symmetry.space_group_name_H-M   'P 1'
#
loop_
_entity.id
_entity.type
_entity.pdbx_description
1 polymer ?
#
loop_
_entity_poly.entity_id
_entity_poly.type
_entity_poly.pdbx_seq_one_letter_code
_entity_poly.pdbx_strand_id
1 'polypeptide(L)'
;LAALSRAIDGKPVTDRIVTLTGEALMAPKNVIAPIGTPISHLIEATETNPASLNSIIVGGPMMGYPVTELTAGITKTTNCLLAREVEIPHESPCIRCGACASACPVRLQPQQMVFALKGGSLDRAIHEGLMDCIECAACNAVCPSQIPLAEWFRLGRFEARHKANQQRLAAEARERFEARNARLERIAREQDAKRAARKAKTADALQKARKAREESA
;
A
#
# COMPACT_ATOMS: atom_id res chain seq x y z
N LEU A 1 -10.79 9.25 17.92
CA LEU A 1 -10.97 9.21 19.37
C LEU A 1 -11.68 7.93 19.82
N ALA A 2 -12.88 7.57 19.30
CA ALA A 2 -13.60 6.36 19.72
C ALA A 2 -12.78 5.06 19.57
N ALA A 3 -12.03 4.91 18.45
CA ALA A 3 -11.15 3.76 18.25
C ALA A 3 -9.98 3.72 19.24
N LEU A 4 -9.46 4.89 19.64
CA LEU A 4 -8.40 4.98 20.62
C LEU A 4 -8.90 4.59 22.02
N SER A 5 -10.09 5.06 22.41
CA SER A 5 -10.74 4.65 23.67
C SER A 5 -10.95 3.13 23.74
N ARG A 6 -11.47 2.52 22.67
CA ARG A 6 -11.63 1.07 22.57
C ARG A 6 -10.29 0.32 22.67
N ALA A 7 -9.23 0.86 22.07
CA ALA A 7 -7.90 0.25 22.12
C ALA A 7 -7.33 0.26 23.55
N ILE A 8 -7.57 1.31 24.34
CA ILE A 8 -7.20 1.37 25.77
C ILE A 8 -7.90 0.27 26.55
N ASP A 9 -9.16 -0.02 26.22
CA ASP A 9 -9.95 -1.11 26.83
C ASP A 9 -9.57 -2.50 26.28
N GLY A 10 -8.54 -2.61 25.43
CA GLY A 10 -8.13 -3.87 24.78
C GLY A 10 -9.10 -4.38 23.71
N LYS A 11 -10.04 -3.54 23.25
CA LYS A 11 -11.03 -3.91 22.23
C LYS A 11 -10.54 -3.60 20.83
N PRO A 12 -10.45 -4.58 19.91
CA PRO A 12 -10.04 -4.34 18.52
C PRO A 12 -11.09 -3.50 17.76
N VAL A 13 -10.64 -2.83 16.68
CA VAL A 13 -11.52 -2.12 15.75
C VAL A 13 -12.06 -3.12 14.73
N THR A 14 -13.28 -3.60 14.98
CA THR A 14 -13.98 -4.61 14.15
C THR A 14 -15.12 -4.02 13.32
N ASP A 15 -15.56 -2.83 13.67
CA ASP A 15 -16.70 -2.15 13.07
C ASP A 15 -16.42 -0.67 12.85
N ARG A 16 -17.22 -0.05 11.98
CA ARG A 16 -17.17 1.38 11.68
C ARG A 16 -18.58 1.96 11.63
N ILE A 17 -18.71 3.22 12.03
CA ILE A 17 -19.88 4.02 11.68
C ILE A 17 -19.67 4.49 10.25
N VAL A 18 -20.61 4.16 9.36
CA VAL A 18 -20.62 4.55 7.95
C VAL A 18 -21.88 5.37 7.69
N THR A 19 -21.71 6.55 7.12
CA THR A 19 -22.83 7.38 6.64
C THR A 19 -23.23 6.94 5.24
N LEU A 20 -24.47 6.55 5.08
CA LEU A 20 -25.08 6.24 3.79
C LEU A 20 -25.92 7.43 3.38
N THR A 21 -25.54 8.12 2.30
CA THR A 21 -26.17 9.38 1.87
C THR A 21 -26.11 9.55 0.36
N GLY A 22 -26.81 10.52 -0.14
CA GLY A 22 -26.88 10.90 -1.55
C GLY A 22 -28.31 10.93 -2.06
N GLU A 23 -28.51 11.63 -3.17
CA GLU A 23 -29.81 11.82 -3.81
C GLU A 23 -30.40 10.51 -4.35
N ALA A 24 -29.57 9.52 -4.63
CA ALA A 24 -30.00 8.23 -5.17
C ALA A 24 -30.44 7.22 -4.09
N LEU A 25 -30.31 7.54 -2.80
CA LEU A 25 -30.78 6.67 -1.71
C LEU A 25 -32.17 7.01 -1.24
N MET A 26 -33.02 5.98 -1.08
CA MET A 26 -34.38 6.16 -0.58
C MET A 26 -34.43 6.50 0.91
N ALA A 27 -33.60 5.87 1.73
CA ALA A 27 -33.54 6.07 3.18
C ALA A 27 -32.10 6.31 3.67
N PRO A 28 -31.54 7.52 3.51
CA PRO A 28 -30.22 7.86 4.02
C PRO A 28 -30.12 7.69 5.54
N LYS A 29 -29.04 7.10 6.02
CA LYS A 29 -28.83 6.83 7.46
C LYS A 29 -27.36 6.59 7.81
N ASN A 30 -27.08 6.63 9.12
CA ASN A 30 -25.83 6.16 9.67
C ASN A 30 -25.98 4.70 10.14
N VAL A 31 -25.02 3.86 9.81
CA VAL A 31 -25.03 2.45 10.22
C VAL A 31 -23.72 2.08 10.91
N ILE A 32 -23.78 1.17 11.86
CA ILE A 32 -22.60 0.50 12.39
C ILE A 32 -22.42 -0.78 11.58
N ALA A 33 -21.33 -0.85 10.82
CA ALA A 33 -21.06 -1.97 9.94
C ALA A 33 -19.73 -2.64 10.29
N PRO A 34 -19.67 -3.98 10.36
CA PRO A 34 -18.42 -4.73 10.47
C PRO A 34 -17.50 -4.42 9.29
N ILE A 35 -16.18 -4.33 9.55
CA ILE A 35 -15.19 -4.16 8.48
C ILE A 35 -15.25 -5.40 7.57
N GLY A 36 -15.27 -5.17 6.25
CA GLY A 36 -15.43 -6.22 5.24
C GLY A 36 -16.88 -6.41 4.77
N THR A 37 -17.88 -5.73 5.36
CA THR A 37 -19.26 -5.77 4.87
C THR A 37 -19.30 -5.25 3.43
N PRO A 38 -19.89 -5.98 2.46
CA PRO A 38 -20.03 -5.52 1.09
C PRO A 38 -20.82 -4.22 0.98
N ILE A 39 -20.42 -3.36 0.05
CA ILE A 39 -21.08 -2.08 -0.22
C ILE A 39 -22.55 -2.32 -0.64
N SER A 40 -22.80 -3.33 -1.49
CA SER A 40 -24.16 -3.71 -1.92
C SER A 40 -25.09 -3.92 -0.74
N HIS A 41 -24.65 -4.69 0.28
CA HIS A 41 -25.44 -4.97 1.46
C HIS A 41 -25.78 -3.71 2.28
N LEU A 42 -24.86 -2.76 2.35
CA LEU A 42 -25.09 -1.48 3.03
C LEU A 42 -26.09 -0.60 2.26
N ILE A 43 -26.05 -0.63 0.94
CA ILE A 43 -27.01 0.09 0.10
C ILE A 43 -28.40 -0.52 0.22
N GLU A 44 -28.54 -1.84 0.18
CA GLU A 44 -29.79 -2.55 0.41
C GLU A 44 -30.43 -2.16 1.75
N ALA A 45 -29.62 -1.97 2.79
CA ALA A 45 -30.12 -1.49 4.08
C ALA A 45 -30.78 -0.09 4.00
N THR A 46 -30.57 0.68 2.93
CA THR A 46 -31.26 1.97 2.68
C THR A 46 -32.53 1.82 1.84
N GLU A 47 -33.06 0.60 1.67
CA GLU A 47 -34.25 0.30 0.84
C GLU A 47 -34.03 0.63 -0.65
N THR A 48 -32.76 0.76 -1.05
CA THR A 48 -32.36 1.10 -2.41
C THR A 48 -31.78 -0.13 -3.11
N ASN A 49 -32.20 -0.39 -4.35
CA ASN A 49 -31.62 -1.46 -5.15
C ASN A 49 -30.23 -1.04 -5.64
N PRO A 50 -29.14 -1.74 -5.25
CA PRO A 50 -27.79 -1.40 -5.68
C PRO A 50 -27.61 -1.37 -7.21
N ALA A 51 -28.36 -2.21 -7.94
CA ALA A 51 -28.28 -2.29 -9.39
C ALA A 51 -28.88 -1.07 -10.11
N SER A 52 -29.67 -0.25 -9.42
CA SER A 52 -30.24 0.99 -9.99
C SER A 52 -29.31 2.20 -9.86
N LEU A 53 -28.18 2.06 -9.15
CA LEU A 53 -27.28 3.17 -8.88
C LEU A 53 -26.25 3.34 -9.99
N ASN A 54 -26.15 4.55 -10.52
CA ASN A 54 -25.18 4.90 -11.56
C ASN A 54 -23.77 5.12 -11.02
N SER A 55 -23.66 5.66 -9.79
CA SER A 55 -22.37 5.99 -9.19
C SER A 55 -22.42 5.93 -7.68
N ILE A 56 -21.48 5.21 -7.09
CA ILE A 56 -21.22 5.20 -5.65
C ILE A 56 -19.80 5.69 -5.39
N ILE A 57 -19.68 6.67 -4.49
CA ILE A 57 -18.41 7.25 -4.06
C ILE A 57 -18.15 6.80 -2.63
N VAL A 58 -16.99 6.17 -2.40
CA VAL A 58 -16.50 5.87 -1.06
C VAL A 58 -15.74 7.09 -0.53
N GLY A 59 -16.24 7.68 0.54
CA GLY A 59 -15.71 8.90 1.14
C GLY A 59 -16.59 10.13 0.91
N GLY A 60 -16.03 11.31 1.14
CA GLY A 60 -16.76 12.57 0.94
C GLY A 60 -16.89 12.98 -0.53
N PRO A 61 -17.77 13.94 -0.84
CA PRO A 61 -18.06 14.35 -2.23
C PRO A 61 -16.86 14.94 -2.97
N MET A 62 -15.86 15.48 -2.27
CA MET A 62 -14.67 16.07 -2.88
C MET A 62 -13.50 15.09 -2.97
N MET A 63 -13.18 14.39 -1.89
CA MET A 63 -12.00 13.52 -1.79
C MET A 63 -12.32 12.04 -1.94
N GLY A 64 -13.59 11.66 -2.06
CA GLY A 64 -14.02 10.29 -2.30
C GLY A 64 -13.56 9.78 -3.66
N TYR A 65 -13.67 8.48 -3.85
CA TYR A 65 -13.36 7.82 -5.11
C TYR A 65 -14.54 6.94 -5.55
N PRO A 66 -14.83 6.90 -6.87
CA PRO A 66 -15.90 6.07 -7.38
C PRO A 66 -15.58 4.60 -7.24
N VAL A 67 -16.59 3.79 -6.95
CA VAL A 67 -16.49 2.34 -6.88
C VAL A 67 -17.39 1.73 -7.92
N THR A 68 -16.85 0.84 -8.74
CA THR A 68 -17.55 0.08 -9.76
C THR A 68 -17.97 -1.32 -9.26
N GLU A 69 -17.22 -1.86 -8.30
CA GLU A 69 -17.44 -3.20 -7.77
C GLU A 69 -18.13 -3.13 -6.40
N LEU A 70 -19.43 -3.40 -6.35
CA LEU A 70 -20.22 -3.29 -5.13
C LEU A 70 -20.08 -4.47 -4.17
N THR A 71 -19.42 -5.54 -4.58
CA THR A 71 -19.04 -6.66 -3.71
C THR A 71 -17.81 -6.31 -2.86
N ALA A 72 -17.11 -5.21 -3.17
CA ALA A 72 -16.01 -4.72 -2.37
C ALA A 72 -16.46 -4.43 -0.92
N GLY A 73 -15.67 -4.91 0.05
CA GLY A 73 -15.94 -4.69 1.47
C GLY A 73 -15.49 -3.32 1.95
N ILE A 74 -16.22 -2.74 2.91
CA ILE A 74 -15.77 -1.53 3.61
C ILE A 74 -14.48 -1.78 4.38
N THR A 75 -13.66 -0.74 4.47
CA THR A 75 -12.36 -0.77 5.14
C THR A 75 -12.35 0.07 6.42
N LYS A 76 -11.24 0.04 7.16
CA LYS A 76 -11.05 0.89 8.35
C LYS A 76 -11.16 2.38 8.07
N THR A 77 -10.94 2.81 6.84
CA THR A 77 -10.98 4.21 6.42
C THR A 77 -12.32 4.63 5.82
N THR A 78 -13.21 3.68 5.52
CA THR A 78 -14.55 3.98 4.97
C THR A 78 -15.40 4.65 6.03
N ASN A 79 -15.83 5.88 5.77
CA ASN A 79 -16.67 6.68 6.68
C ASN A 79 -18.00 7.09 6.03
N CYS A 80 -18.07 7.06 4.69
CA CYS A 80 -19.25 7.49 3.96
C CYS A 80 -19.37 6.70 2.65
N LEU A 81 -20.59 6.37 2.27
CA LEU A 81 -20.98 5.92 0.94
C LEU A 81 -21.97 6.96 0.39
N LEU A 82 -21.56 7.64 -0.66
CA LEU A 82 -22.36 8.67 -1.33
C LEU A 82 -22.89 8.12 -2.66
N ALA A 83 -24.17 7.85 -2.72
CA ALA A 83 -24.84 7.41 -3.94
C ALA A 83 -25.36 8.62 -4.75
N ARG A 84 -24.96 8.71 -6.01
CA ARG A 84 -25.30 9.83 -6.90
C ARG A 84 -26.02 9.35 -8.15
N GLU A 85 -26.94 10.16 -8.62
CA GLU A 85 -27.64 9.94 -9.91
C GLU A 85 -26.82 10.44 -11.10
N VAL A 86 -25.76 11.24 -10.84
CA VAL A 86 -24.97 11.89 -11.88
C VAL A 86 -24.08 10.86 -12.58
N GLU A 87 -24.13 10.86 -13.91
CA GLU A 87 -23.18 10.11 -14.73
C GLU A 87 -21.73 10.58 -14.48
N ILE A 88 -20.79 9.64 -14.50
CA ILE A 88 -19.36 9.97 -14.43
C ILE A 88 -19.01 10.69 -15.74
N PRO A 89 -18.57 11.96 -15.69
CA PRO A 89 -18.26 12.69 -16.89
C PRO A 89 -17.14 12.03 -17.70
N HIS A 90 -17.28 12.04 -19.01
CA HIS A 90 -16.22 11.53 -19.89
C HIS A 90 -15.01 12.47 -19.91
N GLU A 91 -13.85 11.89 -19.71
CA GLU A 91 -12.59 12.60 -19.83
C GLU A 91 -12.35 13.07 -21.26
N SER A 92 -11.97 14.35 -21.41
CA SER A 92 -11.55 14.96 -22.68
C SER A 92 -10.05 15.28 -22.65
N PRO A 93 -9.41 15.46 -23.82
CA PRO A 93 -8.01 15.86 -23.88
C PRO A 93 -7.72 17.17 -23.14
N CYS A 94 -6.57 17.23 -22.49
CA CYS A 94 -6.14 18.41 -21.73
C CYS A 94 -5.91 19.61 -22.66
N ILE A 95 -6.62 20.72 -22.43
CA ILE A 95 -6.48 21.98 -23.20
C ILE A 95 -5.37 22.90 -22.66
N ARG A 96 -4.62 22.47 -21.65
CA ARG A 96 -3.48 23.19 -21.04
C ARG A 96 -3.85 24.56 -20.45
N CYS A 97 -5.04 24.72 -19.89
CA CYS A 97 -5.53 26.00 -19.35
C CYS A 97 -4.83 26.44 -18.04
N GLY A 98 -4.10 25.54 -17.35
CA GLY A 98 -3.39 25.87 -16.09
C GLY A 98 -4.27 25.94 -14.84
N ALA A 99 -5.59 25.87 -14.93
CA ALA A 99 -6.51 26.00 -13.79
C ALA A 99 -6.19 25.05 -12.63
N CYS A 100 -5.77 23.81 -12.93
CA CYS A 100 -5.39 22.82 -11.94
C CYS A 100 -4.18 23.22 -11.10
N ALA A 101 -3.19 23.93 -11.69
CA ALA A 101 -2.03 24.44 -10.97
C ALA A 101 -2.41 25.62 -10.06
N SER A 102 -3.27 26.52 -10.55
CA SER A 102 -3.76 27.66 -9.76
C SER A 102 -4.62 27.22 -8.57
N ALA A 103 -5.40 26.13 -8.71
CA ALA A 103 -6.23 25.61 -7.64
C ALA A 103 -5.46 24.73 -6.62
N CYS A 104 -4.21 24.36 -6.89
CA CYS A 104 -3.45 23.46 -6.04
C CYS A 104 -2.99 24.16 -4.75
N PRO A 105 -3.45 23.75 -3.54
CA PRO A 105 -3.10 24.41 -2.29
C PRO A 105 -1.62 24.22 -1.90
N VAL A 106 -0.98 23.15 -2.41
CA VAL A 106 0.45 22.85 -2.21
C VAL A 106 1.32 23.27 -3.39
N ARG A 107 0.76 24.04 -4.34
CA ARG A 107 1.48 24.65 -5.48
C ARG A 107 2.22 23.65 -6.37
N LEU A 108 1.67 22.45 -6.56
CA LEU A 108 2.19 21.46 -7.50
C LEU A 108 1.78 21.79 -8.93
N GLN A 109 2.32 21.00 -9.86
CA GLN A 109 1.98 21.06 -11.29
C GLN A 109 1.16 19.83 -11.71
N PRO A 110 -0.17 19.76 -11.41
CA PRO A 110 -0.99 18.57 -11.65
C PRO A 110 -0.98 18.11 -13.11
N GLN A 111 -0.90 19.04 -14.05
CA GLN A 111 -0.81 18.74 -15.48
C GLN A 111 0.45 17.95 -15.81
N GLN A 112 1.62 18.35 -15.31
CA GLN A 112 2.88 17.66 -15.58
C GLN A 112 2.88 16.28 -14.96
N MET A 113 2.39 16.17 -13.72
CA MET A 113 2.27 14.91 -12.99
C MET A 113 1.40 13.91 -13.76
N VAL A 114 0.19 14.31 -14.22
CA VAL A 114 -0.71 13.40 -14.94
C VAL A 114 -0.13 13.01 -16.30
N PHE A 115 0.56 13.90 -17.01
CA PHE A 115 1.21 13.55 -18.27
C PHE A 115 2.34 12.55 -18.07
N ALA A 116 3.12 12.69 -17.00
CA ALA A 116 4.14 11.72 -16.65
C ALA A 116 3.53 10.34 -16.35
N LEU A 117 2.44 10.28 -15.56
CA LEU A 117 1.74 9.05 -15.24
C LEU A 117 1.10 8.40 -16.46
N LYS A 118 0.38 9.15 -17.28
CA LYS A 118 -0.21 8.64 -18.53
C LYS A 118 0.85 8.17 -19.53
N GLY A 119 2.03 8.77 -19.51
CA GLY A 119 3.19 8.34 -20.28
C GLY A 119 3.98 7.18 -19.67
N GLY A 120 3.51 6.58 -18.55
CA GLY A 120 4.17 5.46 -17.89
C GLY A 120 5.47 5.81 -17.15
N SER A 121 5.75 7.11 -16.93
CA SER A 121 6.97 7.58 -16.27
C SER A 121 6.70 7.94 -14.81
N LEU A 122 6.64 6.92 -13.95
CA LEU A 122 6.42 7.09 -12.52
C LEU A 122 7.52 7.94 -11.85
N ASP A 123 8.77 7.71 -12.20
CA ASP A 123 9.92 8.43 -11.61
C ASP A 123 9.86 9.94 -11.95
N ARG A 124 9.43 10.30 -13.17
CA ARG A 124 9.17 11.69 -13.54
C ARG A 124 8.01 12.29 -12.73
N ALA A 125 6.92 11.54 -12.55
CA ALA A 125 5.80 12.01 -11.75
C ALA A 125 6.22 12.26 -10.29
N ILE A 126 7.08 11.42 -9.72
CA ILE A 126 7.66 11.61 -8.37
C ILE A 126 8.51 12.89 -8.33
N HIS A 127 9.34 13.12 -9.35
CA HIS A 127 10.15 14.34 -9.44
C HIS A 127 9.29 15.61 -9.53
N GLU A 128 8.12 15.55 -10.18
CA GLU A 128 7.14 16.65 -10.27
C GLU A 128 6.33 16.84 -8.97
N GLY A 129 6.64 16.10 -7.89
CA GLY A 129 6.02 16.26 -6.58
C GLY A 129 4.80 15.35 -6.33
N LEU A 130 4.68 14.23 -7.03
CA LEU A 130 3.58 13.28 -6.82
C LEU A 130 3.42 12.86 -5.36
N MET A 131 4.53 12.70 -4.62
CA MET A 131 4.50 12.28 -3.22
C MET A 131 4.05 13.36 -2.26
N ASP A 132 4.13 14.63 -2.65
CA ASP A 132 3.72 15.79 -1.86
C ASP A 132 2.24 16.13 -2.05
N CYS A 133 1.57 15.46 -3.00
CA CYS A 133 0.15 15.65 -3.25
C CYS A 133 -0.69 15.20 -2.04
N ILE A 134 -1.55 16.06 -1.54
CA ILE A 134 -2.46 15.79 -0.41
C ILE A 134 -3.80 15.16 -0.83
N GLU A 135 -3.97 14.85 -2.10
CA GLU A 135 -5.17 14.20 -2.67
C GLU A 135 -6.48 14.96 -2.39
N CYS A 136 -6.44 16.29 -2.30
CA CYS A 136 -7.61 17.12 -1.99
C CYS A 136 -8.64 17.22 -3.13
N ALA A 137 -8.30 16.75 -4.34
CA ALA A 137 -9.11 16.79 -5.56
C ALA A 137 -9.55 18.18 -6.05
N ALA A 138 -9.00 19.27 -5.51
CA ALA A 138 -9.30 20.63 -5.99
C ALA A 138 -9.00 20.80 -7.50
N CYS A 139 -7.95 20.13 -7.99
CA CYS A 139 -7.60 20.10 -9.41
C CYS A 139 -8.64 19.42 -10.29
N ASN A 140 -9.35 18.40 -9.79
CA ASN A 140 -10.48 17.76 -10.51
C ASN A 140 -11.64 18.75 -10.68
N ALA A 141 -12.00 19.46 -9.61
CA ALA A 141 -13.14 20.35 -9.57
C ALA A 141 -13.06 21.51 -10.57
N VAL A 142 -11.84 21.97 -10.89
CA VAL A 142 -11.61 23.08 -11.81
C VAL A 142 -11.22 22.64 -13.22
N CYS A 143 -11.14 21.33 -13.48
CA CYS A 143 -10.71 20.83 -14.79
C CYS A 143 -11.84 20.88 -15.82
N PRO A 144 -11.76 21.75 -16.87
CA PRO A 144 -12.81 21.81 -17.89
C PRO A 144 -12.85 20.55 -18.76
N SER A 145 -11.74 19.81 -18.84
CA SER A 145 -11.64 18.56 -19.57
C SER A 145 -12.05 17.33 -18.74
N GLN A 146 -12.54 17.51 -17.52
CA GLN A 146 -13.04 16.45 -16.63
C GLN A 146 -12.01 15.32 -16.40
N ILE A 147 -10.70 15.67 -16.42
CA ILE A 147 -9.63 14.69 -16.17
C ILE A 147 -9.63 14.30 -14.70
N PRO A 148 -9.70 13.01 -14.36
CA PRO A 148 -9.69 12.54 -12.97
C PRO A 148 -8.26 12.56 -12.38
N LEU A 149 -7.72 13.78 -12.19
CA LEU A 149 -6.33 14.02 -11.80
C LEU A 149 -5.99 13.35 -10.45
N ALA A 150 -6.88 13.49 -9.46
CA ALA A 150 -6.66 12.94 -8.13
C ALA A 150 -6.61 11.40 -8.14
N GLU A 151 -7.40 10.75 -8.98
CA GLU A 151 -7.41 9.30 -9.15
C GLU A 151 -6.09 8.82 -9.77
N TRP A 152 -5.59 9.52 -10.80
CA TRP A 152 -4.27 9.25 -11.37
C TRP A 152 -3.15 9.40 -10.34
N PHE A 153 -3.21 10.43 -9.50
CA PHE A 153 -2.19 10.65 -8.46
C PHE A 153 -2.27 9.60 -7.36
N ARG A 154 -3.48 9.19 -6.98
CA ARG A 154 -3.69 8.12 -6.00
C ARG A 154 -3.10 6.79 -6.49
N LEU A 155 -3.37 6.43 -7.76
CA LEU A 155 -2.82 5.24 -8.39
C LEU A 155 -1.28 5.31 -8.47
N GLY A 156 -0.73 6.41 -8.98
CA GLY A 156 0.72 6.58 -9.10
C GLY A 156 1.44 6.55 -7.73
N ARG A 157 0.85 7.14 -6.69
CA ARG A 157 1.38 7.05 -5.32
C ARG A 157 1.33 5.64 -4.76
N PHE A 158 0.26 4.90 -5.06
CA PHE A 158 0.17 3.49 -4.68
C PHE A 158 1.29 2.68 -5.34
N GLU A 159 1.50 2.83 -6.64
CA GLU A 159 2.58 2.18 -7.38
C GLU A 159 3.97 2.54 -6.83
N ALA A 160 4.22 3.82 -6.55
CA ALA A 160 5.48 4.30 -5.98
C ALA A 160 5.77 3.64 -4.62
N ARG A 161 4.78 3.63 -3.74
CA ARG A 161 4.89 2.99 -2.42
C ARG A 161 5.08 1.48 -2.52
N HIS A 162 4.36 0.83 -3.44
CA HIS A 162 4.47 -0.61 -3.67
C HIS A 162 5.87 -0.98 -4.17
N LYS A 163 6.39 -0.25 -5.18
CA LYS A 163 7.76 -0.41 -5.72
C LYS A 163 8.82 -0.23 -4.62
N ALA A 164 8.72 0.85 -3.84
CA ALA A 164 9.64 1.11 -2.73
C ALA A 164 9.60 0.02 -1.66
N ASN A 165 8.40 -0.47 -1.31
CA ASN A 165 8.24 -1.56 -0.33
C ASN A 165 8.84 -2.87 -0.85
N GLN A 166 8.63 -3.21 -2.12
CA GLN A 166 9.24 -4.39 -2.74
C GLN A 166 10.77 -4.31 -2.72
N GLN A 167 11.34 -3.15 -3.06
CA GLN A 167 12.79 -2.93 -3.03
C GLN A 167 13.34 -3.09 -1.60
N ARG A 168 12.67 -2.53 -0.60
CA ARG A 168 13.05 -2.69 0.80
C ARG A 168 13.03 -4.15 1.25
N LEU A 169 11.95 -4.88 0.94
CA LEU A 169 11.84 -6.30 1.28
C LEU A 169 12.91 -7.16 0.58
N ALA A 170 13.23 -6.86 -0.68
CA ALA A 170 14.29 -7.54 -1.42
C ALA A 170 15.67 -7.26 -0.79
N ALA A 171 15.96 -6.01 -0.40
CA ALA A 171 17.20 -5.65 0.28
C ALA A 171 17.34 -6.37 1.64
N GLU A 172 16.29 -6.36 2.45
CA GLU A 172 16.27 -7.07 3.74
C GLU A 172 16.43 -8.60 3.58
N ALA A 173 15.84 -9.19 2.53
CA ALA A 173 15.99 -10.61 2.23
C ALA A 173 17.44 -10.94 1.81
N ARG A 174 18.05 -10.09 0.99
CA ARG A 174 19.44 -10.22 0.57
C ARG A 174 20.41 -10.15 1.76
N GLU A 175 20.23 -9.16 2.62
CA GLU A 175 21.04 -9.00 3.82
C GLU A 175 20.96 -10.23 4.74
N ARG A 176 19.74 -10.74 4.97
CA ARG A 176 19.53 -11.98 5.76
C ARG A 176 20.20 -13.19 5.11
N PHE A 177 20.16 -13.30 3.79
CA PHE A 177 20.82 -14.38 3.06
C PHE A 177 22.33 -14.31 3.18
N GLU A 178 22.93 -13.13 2.98
CA GLU A 178 24.38 -12.89 3.12
C GLU A 178 24.86 -13.18 4.54
N ALA A 179 24.15 -12.69 5.55
CA ALA A 179 24.46 -12.96 6.97
C ALA A 179 24.40 -14.46 7.31
N ARG A 180 23.38 -15.18 6.77
CA ARG A 180 23.28 -16.63 6.92
C ARG A 180 24.48 -17.35 6.30
N ASN A 181 24.86 -16.99 5.08
CA ASN A 181 25.98 -17.62 4.37
C ASN A 181 27.30 -17.37 5.11
N ALA A 182 27.56 -16.14 5.52
CA ALA A 182 28.75 -15.80 6.32
C ALA A 182 28.82 -16.61 7.63
N ARG A 183 27.68 -16.82 8.30
CA ARG A 183 27.61 -17.67 9.50
C ARG A 183 27.94 -19.13 9.18
N LEU A 184 27.39 -19.68 8.09
CA LEU A 184 27.65 -21.07 7.68
C LEU A 184 29.13 -21.28 7.32
N GLU A 185 29.72 -20.37 6.58
CA GLU A 185 31.16 -20.39 6.26
C GLU A 185 32.03 -20.34 7.51
N ARG A 186 31.69 -19.49 8.47
CA ARG A 186 32.43 -19.44 9.75
C ARG A 186 32.35 -20.76 10.48
N ILE A 187 31.18 -21.36 10.58
CA ILE A 187 30.98 -22.68 11.20
C ILE A 187 31.80 -23.77 10.49
N ALA A 188 31.79 -23.76 9.15
CA ALA A 188 32.55 -24.73 8.34
C ALA A 188 34.08 -24.57 8.63
N ARG A 189 34.59 -23.34 8.59
CA ARG A 189 36.03 -23.06 8.91
C ARG A 189 36.40 -23.53 10.32
N GLU A 190 35.55 -23.26 11.32
CA GLU A 190 35.77 -23.73 12.69
C GLU A 190 35.79 -25.26 12.81
N GLN A 191 34.88 -25.93 12.08
CA GLN A 191 34.85 -27.42 12.05
C GLN A 191 36.08 -27.98 11.37
N ASP A 192 36.51 -27.42 10.26
CA ASP A 192 37.70 -27.87 9.54
C ASP A 192 38.97 -27.64 10.38
N ALA A 193 39.06 -26.50 11.05
CA ALA A 193 40.19 -26.24 12.00
C ALA A 193 40.20 -27.25 13.15
N LYS A 194 39.04 -27.58 13.74
CA LYS A 194 38.93 -28.61 14.79
C LYS A 194 39.32 -30.01 14.26
N ARG A 195 38.90 -30.37 13.03
CA ARG A 195 39.27 -31.63 12.38
C ARG A 195 40.79 -31.70 12.12
N ALA A 196 41.37 -30.62 11.61
CA ALA A 196 42.84 -30.54 11.37
C ALA A 196 43.61 -30.68 12.68
N ALA A 197 43.21 -29.97 13.74
CA ALA A 197 43.83 -30.06 15.06
C ALA A 197 43.76 -31.48 15.66
N ARG A 198 42.63 -32.19 15.47
CA ARG A 198 42.48 -33.61 15.91
C ARG A 198 43.42 -34.53 15.13
N LYS A 199 43.50 -34.37 13.80
CA LYS A 199 44.43 -35.16 12.95
C LYS A 199 45.87 -34.93 13.35
N ALA A 200 46.26 -33.67 13.60
CA ALA A 200 47.62 -33.35 14.04
C ALA A 200 47.96 -34.00 15.40
N LYS A 201 47.06 -33.96 16.38
CA LYS A 201 47.26 -34.62 17.70
C LYS A 201 47.40 -36.14 17.57
N THR A 202 46.58 -36.74 16.68
CA THR A 202 46.64 -38.20 16.43
C THR A 202 47.95 -38.59 15.75
N ALA A 203 48.42 -37.80 14.78
CA ALA A 203 49.72 -38.03 14.10
C ALA A 203 50.90 -37.90 15.08
N ASP A 204 50.86 -36.87 15.94
CA ASP A 204 51.92 -36.66 16.97
C ASP A 204 51.93 -37.81 17.98
N ALA A 205 50.77 -38.30 18.43
CA ALA A 205 50.66 -39.45 19.33
C ALA A 205 51.19 -40.76 18.68
N LEU A 206 50.88 -40.98 17.41
CA LEU A 206 51.39 -42.12 16.65
C LEU A 206 52.93 -42.03 16.49
N GLN A 207 53.46 -40.89 16.23
CA GLN A 207 54.89 -40.67 16.07
C GLN A 207 55.63 -40.89 17.39
N LYS A 208 55.09 -40.44 18.52
CA LYS A 208 55.62 -40.72 19.86
C LYS A 208 55.57 -42.19 20.21
N ALA A 209 54.50 -42.92 19.88
CA ALA A 209 54.36 -44.35 20.11
C ALA A 209 55.33 -45.17 19.24
N ARG A 210 55.66 -44.71 18.02
CA ARG A 210 56.68 -45.34 17.15
C ARG A 210 58.08 -45.18 17.75
N LYS A 211 58.46 -43.96 18.16
CA LYS A 211 59.77 -43.70 18.80
C LYS A 211 59.95 -44.52 20.07
N ALA A 212 58.94 -44.60 20.93
CA ALA A 212 58.98 -45.38 22.14
C ALA A 212 59.15 -46.89 21.88
N ARG A 213 58.61 -47.44 20.77
CA ARG A 213 58.83 -48.82 20.36
C ARG A 213 60.21 -49.06 19.80
N GLU A 214 60.81 -48.09 19.09
CA GLU A 214 62.20 -48.18 18.58
C GLU A 214 63.23 -48.08 19.69
N GLU A 215 62.96 -47.37 20.76
CA GLU A 215 63.83 -47.23 21.95
C GLU A 215 63.73 -48.45 22.88
N SER A 216 62.75 -49.31 22.77
CA SER A 216 62.50 -50.50 23.59
C SER A 216 62.92 -51.82 22.92
N ALA A 217 63.41 -51.79 21.69
CA ALA A 217 63.93 -52.93 20.92
C ALA A 217 65.44 -52.93 20.83
#